data_64b02eddb5fafe143b2c42dbfee2724e
#
_entry.id   64b02eddb5fafe143b2c42dbfee2724e
#
_cell.length_a   1.000
_cell.length_b   1.000
_cell.length_c   1.000
_cell.angle_alpha   90.00
_cell.angle_beta   90.00
_cell.angle_gamma   90.00
#
_symmetry.space_group_name_H-M   'P 1'
#
loop_
_entity.id
_entity.type
_entity.pdbx_description
1 polymer ?
#
loop_
_entity_poly.entity_id
_entity_poly.type
_entity_poly.pdbx_seq_one_letter_code
_entity_poly.pdbx_strand_id
1 'polypeptide(L)'
;MADWKLRRQILRAACFLLVLTGLLAVYIVYLTTWDADPLAENPLNARTAAARADIWRGSIIDDKGNVLAETGSDGQRRYPYGEVMAPVTGYNGDKIGSAGIEAHANRELLGLTADMGRLGPISQLLQADRGNDVHLTIDADVQQAAYKALQGRKGAIVVLDANTGGVIAMVSLPSYDPNNIESEWKALSQAESSPLLNRAVQGLYPPGSTIKPLIADEALSTGTVTESDTFDCTGSLEVGGGQTIKDSSGEVHGRLNIREAIAESCNYTFGTIGMRLGDEKLKDAFHRFGFDREIGGDVLMTKSHLPEFGKLGRGDQAQTAIGQSSLLVTPMHMALLAAAFANGGTIMKPYLIDKVVTPGGVTIASTSPTVWLTATTPDMAARIESYMAGVTDHGTGTAARVSGITVVGKTGTAENSSGKEHAWFIGSAEVGGRRAAFAIIVENGGSGGRTAAPVARLIIEALNKK
;
A
#
# COMPACT_ATOMS: atom_id res chain seq x y z
N MET A 1 -16.86 42.39 60.10
CA MET A 1 -16.21 41.09 59.80
C MET A 1 -16.86 40.27 58.65
N ALA A 2 -18.15 40.37 58.44
CA ALA A 2 -18.85 39.63 57.34
C ALA A 2 -18.50 40.15 55.96
N ASP A 3 -18.36 41.44 55.78
CA ASP A 3 -18.09 42.12 54.51
C ASP A 3 -16.70 41.76 53.94
N TRP A 4 -15.71 41.54 54.76
CA TRP A 4 -14.35 41.15 54.34
C TRP A 4 -14.29 39.70 53.83
N LYS A 5 -15.05 38.77 54.46
CA LYS A 5 -15.15 37.39 53.98
C LYS A 5 -15.86 37.29 52.64
N LEU A 6 -16.92 38.06 52.44
CA LEU A 6 -17.67 38.13 51.16
C LEU A 6 -16.81 38.67 50.04
N ARG A 7 -16.09 39.79 50.24
CA ARG A 7 -15.14 40.35 49.26
C ARG A 7 -14.06 39.32 48.86
N ARG A 8 -13.53 38.58 49.81
CA ARG A 8 -12.49 37.57 49.55
C ARG A 8 -13.05 36.39 48.75
N GLN A 9 -14.30 35.99 48.98
CA GLN A 9 -14.98 34.96 48.21
C GLN A 9 -15.26 35.43 46.76
N ILE A 10 -15.73 36.67 46.58
CA ILE A 10 -15.96 37.26 45.29
C ILE A 10 -14.63 37.37 44.48
N LEU A 11 -13.54 37.80 45.15
CA LEU A 11 -12.23 37.88 44.51
C LEU A 11 -11.71 36.50 44.05
N ARG A 12 -11.90 35.47 44.89
CA ARG A 12 -11.52 34.10 44.52
C ARG A 12 -12.34 33.57 43.34
N ALA A 13 -13.64 33.84 43.32
CA ALA A 13 -14.52 33.46 42.22
C ALA A 13 -14.13 34.21 40.92
N ALA A 14 -13.83 35.50 41.03
CA ALA A 14 -13.36 36.30 39.88
C ALA A 14 -12.01 35.81 39.33
N CYS A 15 -11.04 35.53 40.21
CA CYS A 15 -9.76 34.92 39.79
C CYS A 15 -9.95 33.55 39.14
N PHE A 16 -10.82 32.72 39.70
CA PHE A 16 -11.14 31.41 39.11
C PHE A 16 -11.74 31.54 37.71
N LEU A 17 -12.71 32.46 37.52
CA LEU A 17 -13.31 32.75 36.23
C LEU A 17 -12.28 33.28 35.21
N LEU A 18 -11.36 34.18 35.64
CA LEU A 18 -10.29 34.70 34.80
C LEU A 18 -9.33 33.60 34.32
N VAL A 19 -8.96 32.69 35.24
CA VAL A 19 -8.12 31.52 34.90
C VAL A 19 -8.84 30.61 33.88
N LEU A 20 -10.12 30.33 34.12
CA LEU A 20 -10.93 29.51 33.22
C LEU A 20 -11.05 30.14 31.83
N THR A 21 -11.30 31.47 31.76
CA THR A 21 -11.37 32.21 30.51
C THR A 21 -10.00 32.22 29.79
N GLY A 22 -8.91 32.37 30.53
CA GLY A 22 -7.57 32.27 29.99
C GLY A 22 -7.25 30.89 29.40
N LEU A 23 -7.60 29.82 30.10
CA LEU A 23 -7.46 28.45 29.60
C LEU A 23 -8.31 28.20 28.34
N LEU A 24 -9.55 28.71 28.33
CA LEU A 24 -10.42 28.62 27.14
C LEU A 24 -9.82 29.37 25.94
N ALA A 25 -9.28 30.57 26.15
CA ALA A 25 -8.63 31.33 25.10
C ALA A 25 -7.39 30.60 24.54
N VAL A 26 -6.54 30.05 25.41
CA VAL A 26 -5.40 29.21 25.01
C VAL A 26 -5.86 27.97 24.24
N TYR A 27 -6.91 27.32 24.71
CA TYR A 27 -7.48 26.16 24.02
C TYR A 27 -8.06 26.51 22.63
N ILE A 28 -8.74 27.64 22.50
CA ILE A 28 -9.21 28.13 21.20
C ILE A 28 -8.04 28.43 20.27
N VAL A 29 -6.99 29.08 20.75
CA VAL A 29 -5.77 29.31 19.95
C VAL A 29 -5.13 27.99 19.53
N TYR A 30 -5.05 26.99 20.42
CA TYR A 30 -4.56 25.66 20.10
C TYR A 30 -5.41 25.02 18.98
N LEU A 31 -6.74 25.01 19.11
CA LEU A 31 -7.64 24.47 18.10
C LEU A 31 -7.55 25.19 16.74
N THR A 32 -7.26 26.49 16.74
CA THR A 32 -7.20 27.28 15.49
C THR A 32 -5.83 27.30 14.84
N THR A 33 -4.77 26.88 15.54
CA THR A 33 -3.40 26.92 15.01
C THR A 33 -2.78 25.55 14.80
N TRP A 34 -3.05 24.57 15.66
CA TRP A 34 -2.46 23.23 15.61
C TRP A 34 -3.45 22.14 15.21
N ASP A 35 -4.74 22.29 15.58
CA ASP A 35 -5.79 21.31 15.28
C ASP A 35 -6.77 21.81 14.20
N ALA A 36 -6.48 22.95 13.57
CA ALA A 36 -7.36 23.55 12.55
C ALA A 36 -7.54 22.63 11.34
N ASP A 37 -6.44 22.02 10.85
CA ASP A 37 -6.46 21.17 9.67
C ASP A 37 -7.24 19.85 9.91
N PRO A 38 -6.98 19.05 10.95
CA PRO A 38 -7.78 17.86 11.27
C PRO A 38 -9.27 18.14 11.48
N LEU A 39 -9.61 19.29 12.08
CA LEU A 39 -11.01 19.71 12.28
C LEU A 39 -11.69 20.16 10.98
N ALA A 40 -10.95 20.83 10.10
CA ALA A 40 -11.44 21.23 8.77
C ALA A 40 -11.63 20.02 7.85
N GLU A 41 -10.79 19.01 7.96
CA GLU A 41 -10.81 17.78 7.18
C GLU A 41 -11.87 16.76 7.66
N ASN A 42 -12.47 16.98 8.83
CA ASN A 42 -13.48 16.08 9.36
C ASN A 42 -14.68 15.99 8.39
N PRO A 43 -15.03 14.78 7.89
CA PRO A 43 -16.16 14.58 6.96
C PRO A 43 -17.51 15.07 7.51
N LEU A 44 -17.64 15.20 8.84
CA LEU A 44 -18.84 15.70 9.53
C LEU A 44 -18.87 17.22 9.67
N ASN A 45 -17.87 17.95 9.14
CA ASN A 45 -17.84 19.41 9.23
C ASN A 45 -18.86 20.03 8.26
N ALA A 46 -19.97 20.54 8.82
CA ALA A 46 -21.04 21.18 8.06
C ALA A 46 -20.58 22.41 7.24
N ARG A 47 -19.50 23.09 7.63
CA ARG A 47 -18.93 24.21 6.87
C ARG A 47 -18.30 23.77 5.56
N THR A 48 -17.57 22.67 5.58
CA THR A 48 -17.04 22.04 4.35
C THR A 48 -18.15 21.50 3.47
N ALA A 49 -19.24 20.98 4.03
CA ALA A 49 -20.41 20.54 3.28
C ALA A 49 -21.13 21.71 2.60
N ALA A 50 -21.29 22.86 3.28
CA ALA A 50 -21.91 24.06 2.70
C ALA A 50 -21.02 24.69 1.60
N ALA A 51 -19.70 24.75 1.79
CA ALA A 51 -18.76 25.23 0.77
C ALA A 51 -18.70 24.31 -0.48
N ARG A 52 -19.03 23.03 -0.32
CA ARG A 52 -19.13 22.07 -1.44
C ARG A 52 -20.27 22.36 -2.41
N ALA A 53 -21.36 22.97 -1.93
CA ALA A 53 -22.56 23.19 -2.75
C ALA A 53 -22.37 24.24 -3.86
N ASP A 54 -21.43 25.18 -3.69
CA ASP A 54 -21.24 26.33 -4.57
C ASP A 54 -19.98 26.27 -5.44
N ILE A 55 -19.08 25.27 -5.20
CA ILE A 55 -17.80 25.14 -5.92
C ILE A 55 -17.82 23.95 -6.85
N TRP A 56 -17.52 24.19 -8.11
CA TRP A 56 -17.25 23.13 -9.07
C TRP A 56 -15.94 22.44 -8.75
N ARG A 57 -16.05 21.22 -8.28
CA ARG A 57 -14.92 20.41 -7.87
C ARG A 57 -13.95 20.18 -9.03
N GLY A 58 -12.65 20.38 -8.84
CA GLY A 58 -11.60 20.18 -9.83
C GLY A 58 -11.51 18.73 -10.33
N SER A 59 -10.78 18.51 -11.40
CA SER A 59 -10.63 17.20 -12.01
C SER A 59 -9.53 16.37 -11.33
N ILE A 60 -9.66 15.05 -11.35
CA ILE A 60 -8.59 14.09 -11.06
C ILE A 60 -8.11 13.57 -12.42
N ILE A 61 -6.81 13.63 -12.65
CA ILE A 61 -6.18 13.43 -13.97
C ILE A 61 -5.02 12.45 -13.80
N ASP A 62 -4.82 11.54 -14.76
CA ASP A 62 -3.70 10.61 -14.77
C ASP A 62 -2.37 11.25 -15.24
N ASP A 63 -1.29 10.46 -15.34
CA ASP A 63 0.04 10.93 -15.75
C ASP A 63 0.10 11.37 -17.24
N LYS A 64 -0.86 10.95 -18.06
CA LYS A 64 -0.98 11.26 -19.48
C LYS A 64 -2.00 12.34 -19.82
N GLY A 65 -2.71 12.87 -18.81
CA GLY A 65 -3.74 13.89 -19.00
C GLY A 65 -5.15 13.33 -19.22
N ASN A 66 -5.38 12.04 -19.02
CA ASN A 66 -6.71 11.45 -19.08
C ASN A 66 -7.51 11.83 -17.83
N VAL A 67 -8.76 12.23 -18.00
CA VAL A 67 -9.64 12.60 -16.90
C VAL A 67 -10.19 11.35 -16.22
N LEU A 68 -9.90 11.19 -14.93
CA LEU A 68 -10.34 10.07 -14.09
C LEU A 68 -11.60 10.40 -13.29
N ALA A 69 -11.77 11.68 -12.91
CA ALA A 69 -12.97 12.21 -12.30
C ALA A 69 -13.13 13.69 -12.66
N GLU A 70 -14.35 14.12 -12.98
CA GLU A 70 -14.66 15.53 -13.29
C GLU A 70 -16.06 15.91 -12.83
N THR A 71 -16.32 17.22 -12.70
CA THR A 71 -17.65 17.75 -12.48
C THR A 71 -18.20 18.27 -13.80
N GLY A 72 -19.29 17.67 -14.28
CA GLY A 72 -19.95 18.06 -15.53
C GLY A 72 -20.66 19.42 -15.43
N SER A 73 -21.09 19.96 -16.58
CA SER A 73 -21.83 21.23 -16.67
C SER A 73 -23.19 21.22 -15.94
N ASP A 74 -23.66 20.06 -15.55
CA ASP A 74 -24.88 19.83 -14.75
C ASP A 74 -24.59 19.77 -13.24
N GLY A 75 -23.34 20.01 -12.82
CA GLY A 75 -22.89 19.92 -11.43
C GLY A 75 -22.65 18.47 -10.93
N GLN A 76 -22.91 17.47 -11.76
CA GLN A 76 -22.76 16.08 -11.34
C GLN A 76 -21.30 15.62 -11.44
N ARG A 77 -20.82 14.92 -10.39
CA ARG A 77 -19.49 14.28 -10.39
C ARG A 77 -19.54 13.01 -11.24
N ARG A 78 -18.58 12.86 -12.15
CA ARG A 78 -18.50 11.75 -13.12
C ARG A 78 -17.15 11.07 -13.04
N TYR A 79 -17.18 9.75 -13.19
CA TYR A 79 -15.99 8.87 -13.17
C TYR A 79 -15.95 8.07 -14.47
N PRO A 80 -15.25 8.56 -15.51
CA PRO A 80 -15.28 7.95 -16.85
C PRO A 80 -14.79 6.50 -16.90
N TYR A 81 -13.92 6.11 -15.96
CA TYR A 81 -13.37 4.76 -15.88
C TYR A 81 -14.14 3.83 -14.92
N GLY A 82 -15.19 4.33 -14.23
CA GLY A 82 -16.05 3.53 -13.35
C GLY A 82 -15.27 2.64 -12.37
N GLU A 83 -15.61 1.35 -12.35
CA GLU A 83 -15.03 0.33 -11.46
C GLU A 83 -13.51 0.20 -11.56
N VAL A 84 -12.91 0.50 -12.72
CA VAL A 84 -11.48 0.33 -12.96
C VAL A 84 -10.66 1.27 -12.10
N MET A 85 -11.14 2.51 -11.93
CA MET A 85 -10.43 3.55 -11.17
C MET A 85 -10.93 3.73 -9.74
N ALA A 86 -12.03 3.10 -9.36
CA ALA A 86 -12.62 3.25 -8.03
C ALA A 86 -11.63 3.03 -6.86
N PRO A 87 -10.70 2.04 -6.91
CA PRO A 87 -9.70 1.87 -5.86
C PRO A 87 -8.74 3.06 -5.70
N VAL A 88 -8.56 3.86 -6.76
CA VAL A 88 -7.69 5.05 -6.81
C VAL A 88 -8.49 6.31 -6.52
N THR A 89 -9.46 6.64 -7.37
CA THR A 89 -10.24 7.88 -7.25
C THR A 89 -11.09 7.90 -5.98
N GLY A 90 -11.58 6.74 -5.57
CA GLY A 90 -12.63 6.65 -4.59
C GLY A 90 -13.95 7.16 -5.17
N TYR A 91 -14.72 7.81 -4.33
CA TYR A 91 -16.01 8.45 -4.66
C TYR A 91 -16.22 9.74 -3.86
N ASN A 92 -17.10 10.59 -4.34
CA ASN A 92 -17.60 11.75 -3.61
C ASN A 92 -19.14 11.72 -3.61
N GLY A 93 -19.73 11.42 -2.46
CA GLY A 93 -21.18 11.35 -2.29
C GLY A 93 -21.69 12.35 -1.27
N ASP A 94 -22.86 12.91 -1.52
CA ASP A 94 -23.46 13.95 -0.67
C ASP A 94 -23.87 13.41 0.71
N LYS A 95 -24.36 12.16 0.76
CA LYS A 95 -24.90 11.54 1.99
C LYS A 95 -23.93 10.58 2.67
N ILE A 96 -23.02 10.01 1.92
CA ILE A 96 -22.14 8.93 2.38
C ILE A 96 -20.69 9.37 2.57
N GLY A 97 -20.39 10.64 2.25
CA GLY A 97 -19.05 11.21 2.33
C GLY A 97 -18.18 10.83 1.13
N SER A 98 -16.87 10.87 1.32
CA SER A 98 -15.89 10.65 0.26
C SER A 98 -14.86 9.58 0.67
N ALA A 99 -14.23 8.94 -0.32
CA ALA A 99 -13.16 7.98 -0.12
C ALA A 99 -12.05 8.16 -1.17
N GLY A 100 -10.90 7.49 -1.00
CA GLY A 100 -9.78 7.53 -1.95
C GLY A 100 -9.22 8.94 -2.14
N ILE A 101 -8.77 9.25 -3.34
CA ILE A 101 -8.21 10.59 -3.67
C ILE A 101 -9.28 11.69 -3.52
N GLU A 102 -10.56 11.38 -3.79
CA GLU A 102 -11.66 12.33 -3.55
C GLU A 102 -11.71 12.82 -2.09
N ALA A 103 -11.42 11.95 -1.14
CA ALA A 103 -11.36 12.32 0.28
C ALA A 103 -10.02 12.98 0.63
N HIS A 104 -8.90 12.38 0.19
CA HIS A 104 -7.56 12.83 0.55
C HIS A 104 -7.25 14.23 0.00
N ALA A 105 -7.54 14.47 -1.28
CA ALA A 105 -7.33 15.75 -1.96
C ALA A 105 -8.59 16.67 -1.93
N ASN A 106 -9.46 16.50 -0.94
CA ASN A 106 -10.72 17.21 -0.88
C ASN A 106 -10.54 18.75 -0.86
N ARG A 107 -9.53 19.26 -0.15
CA ARG A 107 -9.23 20.70 -0.06
C ARG A 107 -8.76 21.25 -1.39
N GLU A 108 -7.85 20.54 -2.03
CA GLU A 108 -7.30 20.88 -3.35
C GLU A 108 -8.40 20.91 -4.40
N LEU A 109 -9.20 19.84 -4.45
CA LEU A 109 -10.33 19.71 -5.37
C LEU A 109 -11.44 20.76 -5.15
N LEU A 110 -11.51 21.37 -3.97
CA LEU A 110 -12.40 22.50 -3.66
C LEU A 110 -11.71 23.88 -3.80
N GLY A 111 -10.42 23.94 -4.16
CA GLY A 111 -9.67 25.19 -4.24
C GLY A 111 -9.37 25.81 -2.87
N LEU A 112 -9.52 25.07 -1.78
CA LEU A 112 -9.29 25.52 -0.42
C LEU A 112 -7.80 25.37 -0.08
N THR A 113 -6.97 26.33 -0.46
CA THR A 113 -5.55 26.33 -0.08
C THR A 113 -5.39 26.64 1.42
N ALA A 114 -4.29 26.21 2.04
CA ALA A 114 -4.02 26.42 3.46
C ALA A 114 -4.07 27.93 3.86
N ASP A 115 -3.66 28.81 2.95
CA ASP A 115 -3.67 30.26 3.18
C ASP A 115 -5.08 30.87 3.12
N MET A 116 -6.00 30.26 2.40
CA MET A 116 -7.40 30.72 2.31
C MET A 116 -8.12 30.62 3.67
N GLY A 117 -7.83 29.59 4.46
CA GLY A 117 -8.40 29.44 5.82
C GLY A 117 -7.98 30.57 6.78
N ARG A 118 -6.80 31.17 6.56
CA ARG A 118 -6.28 32.29 7.37
C ARG A 118 -6.88 33.65 6.98
N LEU A 119 -7.44 33.77 5.79
CA LEU A 119 -8.02 35.03 5.27
C LEU A 119 -9.47 35.27 5.74
N GLY A 120 -10.07 34.36 6.50
CA GLY A 120 -11.41 34.50 7.06
C GLY A 120 -12.46 34.84 6.00
N PRO A 121 -13.34 35.84 6.21
CA PRO A 121 -14.40 36.23 5.23
C PRO A 121 -13.87 36.68 3.86
N ILE A 122 -12.62 37.13 3.79
CA ILE A 122 -12.00 37.59 2.53
C ILE A 122 -11.74 36.42 1.60
N SER A 123 -11.56 35.18 2.15
CA SER A 123 -11.38 33.98 1.35
C SER A 123 -12.54 33.74 0.38
N GLN A 124 -13.79 34.09 0.75
CA GLN A 124 -14.94 33.91 -0.10
C GLN A 124 -14.94 34.85 -1.35
N LEU A 125 -14.30 36.02 -1.22
CA LEU A 125 -14.15 36.99 -2.34
C LEU A 125 -13.03 36.57 -3.32
N LEU A 126 -12.11 35.71 -2.89
CA LEU A 126 -10.97 35.22 -3.68
C LEU A 126 -11.16 33.77 -4.20
N GLN A 127 -12.28 33.16 -3.84
CA GLN A 127 -12.57 31.77 -4.20
C GLN A 127 -12.94 31.70 -5.69
N ALA A 128 -12.25 30.82 -6.41
CA ALA A 128 -12.57 30.53 -7.80
C ALA A 128 -13.88 29.70 -7.85
N ASP A 129 -14.67 29.85 -8.90
CA ASP A 129 -15.91 29.09 -9.14
C ASP A 129 -15.61 27.57 -9.33
N ARG A 130 -14.33 27.21 -9.54
CA ARG A 130 -13.84 25.84 -9.72
C ARG A 130 -12.60 25.59 -8.88
N GLY A 131 -12.53 24.40 -8.28
CA GLY A 131 -11.38 23.89 -7.54
C GLY A 131 -10.19 23.51 -8.43
N ASN A 132 -9.08 23.14 -7.80
CA ASN A 132 -7.84 22.78 -8.49
C ASN A 132 -7.89 21.36 -9.06
N ASP A 133 -7.19 21.14 -10.16
CA ASP A 133 -7.01 19.81 -10.74
C ASP A 133 -5.88 19.06 -10.02
N VAL A 134 -6.13 17.78 -9.71
CA VAL A 134 -5.17 16.89 -9.04
C VAL A 134 -4.64 15.90 -10.06
N HIS A 135 -3.34 15.97 -10.34
CA HIS A 135 -2.66 15.06 -11.25
C HIS A 135 -2.05 13.92 -10.47
N LEU A 136 -2.30 12.69 -10.92
CA LEU A 136 -1.82 11.46 -10.30
C LEU A 136 -0.64 10.86 -11.09
N THR A 137 0.10 9.98 -10.43
CA THR A 137 1.15 9.15 -11.03
C THR A 137 0.59 7.92 -11.77
N ILE A 138 -0.71 7.68 -11.67
CA ILE A 138 -1.42 6.55 -12.29
C ILE A 138 -1.37 6.67 -13.82
N ASP A 139 -1.05 5.54 -14.46
CA ASP A 139 -1.21 5.35 -15.90
C ASP A 139 -2.52 4.59 -16.16
N ALA A 140 -3.50 5.26 -16.75
CA ALA A 140 -4.83 4.68 -16.97
C ALA A 140 -4.81 3.45 -17.89
N ASP A 141 -3.89 3.37 -18.84
CA ASP A 141 -3.76 2.22 -19.73
C ASP A 141 -3.24 0.99 -18.97
N VAL A 142 -2.21 1.19 -18.12
CA VAL A 142 -1.66 0.14 -17.25
C VAL A 142 -2.70 -0.30 -16.21
N GLN A 143 -3.43 0.64 -15.62
CA GLN A 143 -4.51 0.38 -14.67
C GLN A 143 -5.60 -0.50 -15.31
N GLN A 144 -6.05 -0.17 -16.53
CA GLN A 144 -7.04 -0.96 -17.26
C GLN A 144 -6.52 -2.35 -17.62
N ALA A 145 -5.25 -2.45 -18.05
CA ALA A 145 -4.64 -3.73 -18.35
C ALA A 145 -4.54 -4.62 -17.11
N ALA A 146 -4.12 -4.05 -15.98
CA ALA A 146 -4.03 -4.73 -14.70
C ALA A 146 -5.42 -5.19 -14.20
N TYR A 147 -6.45 -4.33 -14.31
CA TYR A 147 -7.83 -4.69 -13.98
C TYR A 147 -8.31 -5.89 -14.80
N LYS A 148 -8.14 -5.83 -16.12
CA LYS A 148 -8.52 -6.92 -17.04
C LYS A 148 -7.73 -8.21 -16.78
N ALA A 149 -6.46 -8.10 -16.39
CA ALA A 149 -5.60 -9.26 -16.13
C ALA A 149 -6.07 -10.13 -14.95
N LEU A 150 -6.78 -9.55 -13.98
CA LEU A 150 -7.43 -10.32 -12.92
C LEU A 150 -8.64 -11.15 -13.39
N GLN A 151 -9.23 -10.84 -14.56
CA GLN A 151 -10.34 -11.59 -15.16
C GLN A 151 -11.53 -11.76 -14.20
N GLY A 152 -11.87 -10.74 -13.42
CA GLY A 152 -12.94 -10.79 -12.42
C GLY A 152 -12.62 -11.61 -11.15
N ARG A 153 -11.41 -12.17 -11.05
CA ARG A 153 -10.97 -12.90 -9.84
C ARG A 153 -10.73 -11.93 -8.69
N LYS A 154 -11.14 -12.33 -7.51
CA LYS A 154 -10.91 -11.55 -6.28
C LYS A 154 -9.42 -11.43 -5.98
N GLY A 155 -8.94 -10.22 -5.75
CA GLY A 155 -7.52 -9.97 -5.52
C GLY A 155 -7.13 -8.52 -5.68
N ALA A 156 -5.82 -8.27 -5.74
CA ALA A 156 -5.26 -6.94 -5.91
C ALA A 156 -3.96 -6.96 -6.72
N ILE A 157 -3.68 -5.82 -7.35
CA ILE A 157 -2.43 -5.55 -8.04
C ILE A 157 -1.94 -4.17 -7.63
N VAL A 158 -0.66 -4.07 -7.31
CA VAL A 158 0.05 -2.81 -7.13
C VAL A 158 1.24 -2.79 -8.08
N VAL A 159 1.40 -1.70 -8.81
CA VAL A 159 2.56 -1.42 -9.65
C VAL A 159 3.07 -0.04 -9.28
N LEU A 160 4.36 0.08 -9.00
CA LEU A 160 4.99 1.35 -8.65
C LEU A 160 6.36 1.50 -9.32
N ASP A 161 6.79 2.73 -9.52
CA ASP A 161 8.15 3.05 -9.94
C ASP A 161 9.08 2.91 -8.73
N ALA A 162 10.00 1.95 -8.79
CA ALA A 162 10.91 1.66 -7.69
C ALA A 162 11.86 2.82 -7.35
N ASN A 163 12.19 3.68 -8.34
CA ASN A 163 13.13 4.79 -8.17
C ASN A 163 12.47 6.02 -7.55
N THR A 164 11.16 6.21 -7.74
CA THR A 164 10.45 7.41 -7.26
C THR A 164 9.43 7.12 -6.16
N GLY A 165 8.86 5.92 -6.14
CA GLY A 165 7.72 5.56 -5.30
C GLY A 165 6.35 5.91 -5.91
N GLY A 166 6.31 6.53 -7.08
CA GLY A 166 5.05 6.85 -7.78
C GLY A 166 4.26 5.59 -8.12
N VAL A 167 3.00 5.54 -7.71
CA VAL A 167 2.11 4.39 -7.97
C VAL A 167 1.59 4.49 -9.41
N ILE A 168 1.95 3.52 -10.25
CA ILE A 168 1.57 3.46 -11.66
C ILE A 168 0.19 2.81 -11.84
N ALA A 169 -0.12 1.78 -11.04
CA ALA A 169 -1.43 1.15 -11.02
C ALA A 169 -1.75 0.57 -9.66
N MET A 170 -3.02 0.63 -9.28
CA MET A 170 -3.53 0.10 -8.01
C MET A 170 -4.94 -0.49 -8.22
N VAL A 171 -5.03 -1.81 -8.33
CA VAL A 171 -6.28 -2.54 -8.61
C VAL A 171 -6.73 -3.30 -7.38
N SER A 172 -8.04 -3.29 -7.14
CA SER A 172 -8.72 -4.09 -6.12
C SER A 172 -10.00 -4.66 -6.68
N LEU A 173 -10.17 -5.98 -6.63
CA LEU A 173 -11.38 -6.68 -7.07
C LEU A 173 -11.96 -7.57 -5.97
N PRO A 174 -13.29 -7.69 -5.85
CA PRO A 174 -14.29 -6.94 -6.62
C PRO A 174 -14.23 -5.44 -6.34
N SER A 175 -14.71 -4.65 -7.29
CA SER A 175 -14.76 -3.19 -7.22
C SER A 175 -16.23 -2.72 -7.28
N TYR A 176 -16.44 -1.41 -7.42
CA TYR A 176 -17.75 -0.78 -7.50
C TYR A 176 -17.70 0.38 -8.51
N ASP A 177 -18.84 0.77 -9.07
CA ASP A 177 -18.91 1.97 -9.91
C ASP A 177 -19.17 3.21 -9.03
N PRO A 178 -18.23 4.18 -8.94
CA PRO A 178 -18.43 5.40 -8.17
C PRO A 178 -19.60 6.25 -8.66
N ASN A 179 -20.01 6.13 -9.93
CA ASN A 179 -21.16 6.86 -10.47
C ASN A 179 -22.49 6.42 -9.84
N ASN A 180 -22.56 5.18 -9.35
CA ASN A 180 -23.77 4.61 -8.76
C ASN A 180 -23.70 4.46 -7.23
N ILE A 181 -22.63 4.96 -6.60
CA ILE A 181 -22.28 4.64 -5.21
C ILE A 181 -23.41 4.96 -4.21
N GLU A 182 -24.14 6.07 -4.36
CA GLU A 182 -25.21 6.44 -3.43
C GLU A 182 -26.42 5.52 -3.53
N SER A 183 -26.80 5.12 -4.74
CA SER A 183 -27.94 4.22 -4.97
C SER A 183 -27.61 2.76 -4.55
N GLU A 184 -26.38 2.35 -4.69
CA GLU A 184 -25.90 0.99 -4.41
C GLU A 184 -25.28 0.85 -3.01
N TRP A 185 -25.14 1.92 -2.23
CA TRP A 185 -24.44 1.94 -0.95
C TRP A 185 -24.84 0.82 0.01
N LYS A 186 -26.15 0.61 0.17
CA LYS A 186 -26.66 -0.42 1.07
C LYS A 186 -26.23 -1.82 0.63
N ALA A 187 -26.29 -2.11 -0.66
CA ALA A 187 -25.88 -3.40 -1.20
C ALA A 187 -24.37 -3.60 -1.10
N LEU A 188 -23.59 -2.58 -1.48
CA LEU A 188 -22.13 -2.63 -1.46
C LEU A 188 -21.57 -2.74 -0.04
N SER A 189 -22.13 -2.00 0.93
CA SER A 189 -21.67 -2.01 2.33
C SER A 189 -21.99 -3.30 3.07
N GLN A 190 -22.99 -4.08 2.62
CA GLN A 190 -23.40 -5.36 3.22
C GLN A 190 -22.92 -6.57 2.42
N ALA A 191 -22.24 -6.37 1.29
CA ALA A 191 -21.79 -7.46 0.43
C ALA A 191 -20.65 -8.26 1.09
N GLU A 192 -20.82 -9.59 1.19
CA GLU A 192 -19.78 -10.50 1.72
C GLU A 192 -18.48 -10.44 0.91
N SER A 193 -18.56 -10.10 -0.37
CA SER A 193 -17.41 -9.93 -1.26
C SER A 193 -16.56 -8.70 -0.92
N SER A 194 -17.09 -7.76 -0.10
CA SER A 194 -16.45 -6.53 0.35
C SER A 194 -15.87 -5.68 -0.79
N PRO A 195 -16.70 -5.20 -1.75
CA PRO A 195 -16.23 -4.43 -2.91
C PRO A 195 -15.67 -3.05 -2.53
N LEU A 196 -16.08 -2.47 -1.40
CA LEU A 196 -15.59 -1.19 -0.89
C LEU A 196 -14.19 -1.30 -0.25
N LEU A 197 -13.71 -2.51 0.05
CA LEU A 197 -12.36 -2.72 0.60
C LEU A 197 -11.33 -2.54 -0.50
N ASN A 198 -10.43 -1.56 -0.34
CA ASN A 198 -9.26 -1.46 -1.21
C ASN A 198 -8.21 -2.49 -0.80
N ARG A 199 -8.27 -3.67 -1.42
CA ARG A 199 -7.39 -4.80 -1.12
C ARG A 199 -5.92 -4.50 -1.33
N ALA A 200 -5.60 -3.57 -2.23
CA ALA A 200 -4.22 -3.21 -2.53
C ALA A 200 -3.48 -2.62 -1.32
N VAL A 201 -4.18 -1.86 -0.50
CA VAL A 201 -3.60 -1.10 0.63
C VAL A 201 -4.20 -1.46 1.99
N GLN A 202 -5.37 -2.13 2.02
CA GLN A 202 -6.09 -2.48 3.25
C GLN A 202 -6.25 -3.99 3.45
N GLY A 203 -6.16 -4.79 2.38
CA GLY A 203 -6.24 -6.24 2.48
C GLY A 203 -5.01 -6.81 3.18
N LEU A 204 -5.23 -7.67 4.17
CA LEU A 204 -4.18 -8.34 4.93
C LEU A 204 -4.18 -9.84 4.60
N TYR A 205 -3.06 -10.32 4.09
CA TYR A 205 -2.92 -11.69 3.60
C TYR A 205 -1.60 -12.32 4.04
N PRO A 206 -1.55 -13.64 4.31
CA PRO A 206 -0.28 -14.32 4.48
C PRO A 206 0.53 -14.22 3.17
N PRO A 207 1.81 -13.80 3.24
CA PRO A 207 2.62 -13.61 2.03
C PRO A 207 3.10 -14.92 1.41
N GLY A 208 3.14 -16.02 2.16
CA GLY A 208 3.72 -17.26 1.72
C GLY A 208 5.17 -17.06 1.24
N SER A 209 5.58 -17.85 0.27
CA SER A 209 6.96 -17.84 -0.23
C SER A 209 7.46 -16.52 -0.82
N THR A 210 6.61 -15.49 -0.99
CA THR A 210 7.06 -14.18 -1.46
C THR A 210 7.90 -13.44 -0.43
N ILE A 211 7.91 -13.87 0.84
CA ILE A 211 8.77 -13.30 1.89
C ILE A 211 10.22 -13.84 1.85
N LYS A 212 10.47 -14.95 1.16
CA LYS A 212 11.78 -15.61 1.17
C LYS A 212 12.97 -14.75 0.73
N PRO A 213 12.83 -13.79 -0.23
CA PRO A 213 13.89 -12.84 -0.54
C PRO A 213 14.35 -12.01 0.67
N LEU A 214 13.41 -11.54 1.51
CA LEU A 214 13.72 -10.83 2.76
C LEU A 214 14.47 -11.73 3.74
N ILE A 215 14.05 -12.98 3.89
CA ILE A 215 14.71 -13.96 4.78
C ILE A 215 16.11 -14.29 4.27
N ALA A 216 16.30 -14.39 2.96
CA ALA A 216 17.62 -14.61 2.36
C ALA A 216 18.56 -13.42 2.58
N ASP A 217 18.04 -12.18 2.42
CA ASP A 217 18.78 -10.95 2.71
C ASP A 217 19.30 -10.96 4.16
N GLU A 218 18.46 -11.26 5.13
CA GLU A 218 18.84 -11.30 6.54
C GLU A 218 19.85 -12.41 6.83
N ALA A 219 19.63 -13.61 6.29
CA ALA A 219 20.50 -14.75 6.52
C ALA A 219 21.92 -14.52 5.99
N LEU A 220 22.03 -13.93 4.81
CA LEU A 220 23.32 -13.59 4.18
C LEU A 220 23.99 -12.38 4.86
N SER A 221 23.22 -11.33 5.15
CA SER A 221 23.72 -10.10 5.78
C SER A 221 24.27 -10.34 7.18
N THR A 222 23.67 -11.27 7.93
CA THR A 222 24.12 -11.62 9.29
C THR A 222 25.13 -12.74 9.32
N GLY A 223 25.51 -13.31 8.16
CA GLY A 223 26.41 -14.48 8.09
C GLY A 223 25.81 -15.73 8.71
N THR A 224 24.49 -15.78 8.94
CA THR A 224 23.80 -16.99 9.44
C THR A 224 23.86 -18.12 8.41
N VAL A 225 23.90 -17.73 7.12
CA VAL A 225 24.10 -18.59 5.96
C VAL A 225 25.07 -17.90 5.01
N THR A 226 25.90 -18.68 4.33
CA THR A 226 26.77 -18.22 3.24
C THR A 226 26.31 -18.78 1.90
N GLU A 227 26.80 -18.24 0.79
CA GLU A 227 26.46 -18.74 -0.56
C GLU A 227 26.95 -20.19 -0.81
N SER A 228 27.99 -20.63 -0.07
CA SER A 228 28.56 -21.98 -0.16
C SER A 228 27.81 -23.00 0.68
N ASP A 229 26.94 -22.56 1.59
CA ASP A 229 26.14 -23.47 2.40
C ASP A 229 25.14 -24.23 1.54
N THR A 230 24.98 -25.52 1.85
CA THR A 230 24.03 -26.39 1.15
C THR A 230 23.06 -27.04 2.13
N PHE A 231 21.86 -27.30 1.64
CA PHE A 231 20.76 -27.89 2.39
C PHE A 231 20.28 -29.15 1.65
N ASP A 232 20.18 -30.25 2.37
CA ASP A 232 19.71 -31.53 1.80
C ASP A 232 18.19 -31.63 1.97
N CYS A 233 17.45 -31.07 1.00
CA CYS A 233 15.98 -31.02 1.02
C CYS A 233 15.39 -32.41 0.77
N THR A 234 14.72 -32.94 1.78
CA THR A 234 14.03 -34.25 1.75
C THR A 234 12.52 -34.10 1.50
N GLY A 235 12.04 -32.88 1.18
CA GLY A 235 10.61 -32.57 0.94
C GLY A 235 9.81 -32.31 2.21
N SER A 236 10.38 -32.51 3.39
CA SER A 236 9.73 -32.25 4.68
C SER A 236 10.73 -31.88 5.76
N LEU A 237 10.37 -30.91 6.62
CA LEU A 237 11.17 -30.42 7.74
C LEU A 237 10.40 -30.59 9.04
N GLU A 238 10.96 -31.37 9.96
CA GLU A 238 10.45 -31.45 11.33
C GLU A 238 10.91 -30.23 12.14
N VAL A 239 9.96 -29.47 12.69
CA VAL A 239 10.25 -28.22 13.41
C VAL A 239 10.09 -28.31 14.92
N GLY A 240 9.79 -29.53 15.42
CA GLY A 240 9.57 -29.82 16.85
C GLY A 240 8.08 -29.88 17.19
N GLY A 241 7.76 -30.42 18.37
CA GLY A 241 6.37 -30.54 18.85
C GLY A 241 5.45 -31.41 17.97
N GLY A 242 6.01 -32.28 17.12
CA GLY A 242 5.24 -33.08 16.17
C GLY A 242 4.77 -32.32 14.92
N GLN A 243 5.21 -31.09 14.73
CA GLN A 243 4.88 -30.28 13.56
C GLN A 243 5.90 -30.51 12.42
N THR A 244 5.39 -30.57 11.19
CA THR A 244 6.17 -30.77 9.96
C THR A 244 5.80 -29.74 8.93
N ILE A 245 6.80 -29.07 8.34
CA ILE A 245 6.64 -28.23 7.16
C ILE A 245 6.95 -29.07 5.94
N LYS A 246 6.11 -29.02 4.91
CA LYS A 246 6.30 -29.74 3.65
C LYS A 246 6.61 -28.78 2.51
N ASP A 247 7.41 -29.24 1.56
CA ASP A 247 7.53 -28.58 0.27
C ASP A 247 6.24 -28.77 -0.54
N SER A 248 5.99 -27.86 -1.50
CA SER A 248 4.80 -27.88 -2.34
C SER A 248 4.67 -29.25 -3.02
N SER A 249 3.49 -29.84 -2.94
CA SER A 249 3.22 -31.18 -3.51
C SER A 249 4.16 -32.30 -3.01
N GLY A 250 4.91 -32.08 -1.91
CA GLY A 250 5.86 -33.03 -1.36
C GLY A 250 7.12 -33.23 -2.22
N GLU A 251 7.50 -32.23 -3.01
CA GLU A 251 8.67 -32.24 -3.87
C GLU A 251 9.96 -32.40 -3.04
N VAL A 252 10.88 -33.23 -3.53
CA VAL A 252 12.21 -33.45 -2.95
C VAL A 252 13.23 -32.79 -3.86
N HIS A 253 13.80 -31.66 -3.42
CA HIS A 253 14.71 -30.88 -4.25
C HIS A 253 16.18 -31.38 -4.16
N GLY A 254 16.51 -32.28 -3.21
CA GLY A 254 17.85 -32.74 -2.98
C GLY A 254 18.76 -31.65 -2.41
N ARG A 255 20.02 -31.64 -2.85
CA ARG A 255 21.01 -30.69 -2.32
C ARG A 255 20.95 -29.36 -3.04
N LEU A 256 20.59 -28.29 -2.31
CA LEU A 256 20.42 -26.93 -2.80
C LEU A 256 21.30 -25.95 -2.00
N ASN A 257 21.84 -24.94 -2.67
CA ASN A 257 22.27 -23.68 -2.03
C ASN A 257 21.11 -22.68 -1.90
N ILE A 258 21.36 -21.53 -1.29
CA ILE A 258 20.31 -20.53 -1.04
C ILE A 258 19.74 -19.93 -2.33
N ARG A 259 20.54 -19.77 -3.39
CA ARG A 259 20.11 -19.28 -4.71
C ARG A 259 19.11 -20.25 -5.35
N GLU A 260 19.48 -21.52 -5.40
CA GLU A 260 18.63 -22.59 -5.93
C GLU A 260 17.36 -22.75 -5.08
N ALA A 261 17.47 -22.63 -3.76
CA ALA A 261 16.32 -22.68 -2.86
C ALA A 261 15.32 -21.54 -3.08
N ILE A 262 15.76 -20.33 -3.51
CA ILE A 262 14.87 -19.24 -3.93
C ILE A 262 14.19 -19.62 -5.24
N ALA A 263 14.91 -20.12 -6.23
CA ALA A 263 14.38 -20.49 -7.56
C ALA A 263 13.29 -21.57 -7.45
N GLU A 264 13.57 -22.64 -6.70
CA GLU A 264 12.65 -23.76 -6.47
C GLU A 264 11.62 -23.48 -5.36
N SER A 265 11.78 -22.37 -4.65
CA SER A 265 10.90 -22.01 -3.53
C SER A 265 10.87 -23.03 -2.37
N CYS A 266 12.00 -23.67 -2.07
CA CYS A 266 12.12 -24.77 -1.10
C CYS A 266 11.75 -24.32 0.33
N ASN A 267 10.70 -24.92 0.91
CA ASN A 267 10.24 -24.66 2.27
C ASN A 267 11.17 -25.27 3.32
N TYR A 268 11.72 -26.45 3.02
CA TYR A 268 12.70 -27.12 3.89
C TYR A 268 13.89 -26.18 4.19
N THR A 269 14.48 -25.59 3.13
CA THR A 269 15.62 -24.72 3.26
C THR A 269 15.28 -23.45 4.04
N PHE A 270 14.17 -22.75 3.66
CA PHE A 270 13.80 -21.51 4.31
C PHE A 270 13.27 -21.68 5.74
N GLY A 271 12.57 -22.78 6.04
CA GLY A 271 12.22 -23.14 7.41
C GLY A 271 13.47 -23.40 8.28
N THR A 272 14.47 -24.09 7.72
CA THR A 272 15.75 -24.30 8.39
C THR A 272 16.49 -22.98 8.63
N ILE A 273 16.52 -22.08 7.65
CA ILE A 273 17.10 -20.73 7.77
C ILE A 273 16.39 -19.93 8.85
N GLY A 274 15.05 -19.95 8.88
CA GLY A 274 14.26 -19.27 9.91
C GLY A 274 14.62 -19.71 11.33
N MET A 275 14.76 -21.02 11.55
CA MET A 275 15.19 -21.57 12.83
C MET A 275 16.65 -21.22 13.19
N ARG A 276 17.54 -21.05 12.19
CA ARG A 276 18.94 -20.61 12.42
C ARG A 276 19.04 -19.12 12.71
N LEU A 277 18.20 -18.28 12.08
CA LEU A 277 18.08 -16.85 12.36
C LEU A 277 17.58 -16.63 13.78
N GLY A 278 16.59 -17.43 14.20
CA GLY A 278 15.93 -17.23 15.47
C GLY A 278 15.05 -15.97 15.50
N ASP A 279 14.45 -15.74 16.65
CA ASP A 279 13.39 -14.76 16.83
C ASP A 279 13.86 -13.30 16.60
N GLU A 280 14.99 -12.92 17.17
CA GLU A 280 15.51 -11.55 17.12
C GLU A 280 15.91 -11.14 15.69
N LYS A 281 16.67 -11.99 14.97
CA LYS A 281 17.08 -11.64 13.60
C LYS A 281 15.88 -11.63 12.65
N LEU A 282 14.89 -12.52 12.84
CA LEU A 282 13.64 -12.43 12.08
C LEU A 282 12.93 -11.12 12.33
N LYS A 283 12.80 -10.68 13.57
CA LYS A 283 12.26 -9.38 13.93
C LYS A 283 13.01 -8.24 13.24
N ASP A 284 14.36 -8.26 13.32
CA ASP A 284 15.19 -7.21 12.71
C ASP A 284 15.02 -7.15 11.20
N ALA A 285 14.88 -8.30 10.53
CA ALA A 285 14.59 -8.37 9.11
C ALA A 285 13.27 -7.65 8.75
N PHE A 286 12.17 -7.99 9.42
CA PHE A 286 10.89 -7.34 9.18
C PHE A 286 10.91 -5.85 9.52
N HIS A 287 11.62 -5.48 10.59
CA HIS A 287 11.77 -4.08 11.01
C HIS A 287 12.56 -3.23 9.99
N ARG A 288 13.67 -3.77 9.45
CA ARG A 288 14.47 -3.08 8.42
C ARG A 288 13.67 -2.80 7.15
N PHE A 289 12.80 -3.72 6.74
CA PHE A 289 11.93 -3.54 5.58
C PHE A 289 10.61 -2.85 5.92
N GLY A 290 10.43 -2.33 7.16
CA GLY A 290 9.35 -1.47 7.58
C GLY A 290 8.00 -2.14 7.80
N PHE A 291 7.94 -3.47 7.95
CA PHE A 291 6.67 -4.19 8.14
C PHE A 291 5.93 -3.82 9.43
N ASP A 292 6.64 -3.32 10.42
CA ASP A 292 6.10 -2.81 11.69
C ASP A 292 5.74 -1.32 11.66
N ARG A 293 5.91 -0.64 10.52
CA ARG A 293 5.69 0.81 10.38
C ARG A 293 4.44 1.08 9.57
N GLU A 294 3.85 2.25 9.81
CA GLU A 294 2.79 2.77 8.96
C GLU A 294 3.39 3.24 7.62
N ILE A 295 2.72 2.90 6.54
CA ILE A 295 3.04 3.39 5.22
C ILE A 295 2.18 4.64 5.02
N GLY A 296 2.75 5.81 5.28
CA GLY A 296 2.08 7.08 5.02
C GLY A 296 1.98 7.34 3.52
N GLY A 297 0.82 7.82 3.06
CA GLY A 297 0.57 8.09 1.65
C GLY A 297 -0.75 8.82 1.44
N ASP A 298 -1.14 8.97 0.17
CA ASP A 298 -2.32 9.71 -0.27
C ASP A 298 -3.62 8.92 -0.12
N VAL A 299 -3.53 7.66 0.32
CA VAL A 299 -4.67 6.79 0.62
C VAL A 299 -4.45 6.08 1.96
N LEU A 300 -5.54 5.68 2.60
CA LEU A 300 -5.46 4.92 3.84
C LEU A 300 -4.81 3.56 3.61
N MET A 301 -3.68 3.33 4.24
CA MET A 301 -2.90 2.09 4.16
C MET A 301 -2.88 1.39 5.51
N THR A 302 -3.20 0.10 5.51
CA THR A 302 -3.18 -0.72 6.71
C THR A 302 -1.77 -1.24 6.98
N LYS A 303 -1.33 -1.11 8.23
CA LYS A 303 -0.06 -1.68 8.70
C LYS A 303 -0.09 -3.21 8.61
N SER A 304 1.03 -3.82 8.25
CA SER A 304 1.19 -5.27 8.29
C SER A 304 1.07 -5.81 9.72
N HIS A 305 0.54 -7.02 9.86
CA HIS A 305 0.46 -7.71 11.14
C HIS A 305 1.64 -8.68 11.27
N LEU A 306 2.49 -8.44 12.26
CA LEU A 306 3.67 -9.26 12.52
C LEU A 306 3.40 -10.26 13.67
N PRO A 307 4.07 -11.42 13.66
CA PRO A 307 4.09 -12.31 14.81
C PRO A 307 4.60 -11.61 16.07
N GLU A 308 4.24 -12.13 17.23
CA GLU A 308 4.74 -11.60 18.51
C GLU A 308 6.20 -12.08 18.73
N PHE A 309 7.14 -11.33 18.13
CA PHE A 309 8.56 -11.59 18.30
C PHE A 309 8.97 -11.52 19.78
N GLY A 310 10.00 -12.29 20.17
CA GLY A 310 10.42 -12.49 21.54
C GLY A 310 9.78 -13.72 22.20
N LYS A 311 8.78 -14.35 21.52
CA LYS A 311 8.06 -15.53 22.02
C LYS A 311 7.94 -16.67 21.01
N LEU A 312 8.53 -16.55 19.83
CA LEU A 312 8.39 -17.53 18.77
C LEU A 312 9.14 -18.82 19.08
N GLY A 313 8.41 -19.92 19.11
CA GLY A 313 8.99 -21.25 19.11
C GLY A 313 9.65 -21.60 17.78
N ARG A 314 10.44 -22.70 17.73
CA ARG A 314 11.12 -23.15 16.49
C ARG A 314 10.15 -23.34 15.32
N GLY A 315 8.96 -23.87 15.59
CA GLY A 315 7.91 -24.05 14.58
C GLY A 315 7.44 -22.73 14.00
N ASP A 316 7.17 -21.73 14.86
CA ASP A 316 6.74 -20.40 14.42
C ASP A 316 7.84 -19.65 13.67
N GLN A 317 9.11 -19.77 14.10
CA GLN A 317 10.25 -19.21 13.36
C GLN A 317 10.34 -19.78 11.94
N ALA A 318 10.20 -21.09 11.80
CA ALA A 318 10.22 -21.76 10.51
C ALA A 318 9.01 -21.36 9.63
N GLN A 319 7.80 -21.31 10.22
CA GLN A 319 6.57 -20.88 9.54
C GLN A 319 6.66 -19.41 9.12
N THR A 320 7.16 -18.52 9.97
CA THR A 320 7.37 -17.11 9.65
C THR A 320 8.33 -16.93 8.48
N ALA A 321 9.40 -17.71 8.43
CA ALA A 321 10.40 -17.65 7.36
C ALA A 321 9.89 -18.11 5.99
N ILE A 322 8.79 -18.87 5.96
CA ILE A 322 8.10 -19.24 4.72
C ILE A 322 6.82 -18.42 4.47
N GLY A 323 6.59 -17.37 5.28
CA GLY A 323 5.49 -16.44 5.11
C GLY A 323 4.13 -16.94 5.57
N GLN A 324 4.14 -17.77 6.61
CA GLN A 324 2.97 -18.34 7.26
C GLN A 324 2.90 -17.89 8.74
N SER A 325 2.30 -18.65 9.62
CA SER A 325 2.03 -18.27 11.02
C SER A 325 1.02 -17.12 11.10
N SER A 326 1.21 -16.17 12.00
CA SER A 326 0.34 -14.98 12.16
C SER A 326 0.77 -13.78 11.29
N LEU A 327 1.71 -13.96 10.36
CA LEU A 327 2.19 -12.90 9.47
C LEU A 327 1.13 -12.55 8.42
N LEU A 328 0.67 -11.29 8.41
CA LEU A 328 -0.24 -10.77 7.40
C LEU A 328 0.30 -9.45 6.83
N VAL A 329 0.27 -9.31 5.51
CA VAL A 329 0.85 -8.17 4.79
C VAL A 329 -0.13 -7.62 3.77
N THR A 330 0.05 -6.33 3.40
CA THR A 330 -0.70 -5.74 2.29
C THR A 330 0.02 -5.95 0.96
N PRO A 331 -0.69 -6.01 -0.17
CA PRO A 331 -0.08 -6.02 -1.50
C PRO A 331 0.84 -4.82 -1.75
N MET A 332 0.49 -3.64 -1.25
CA MET A 332 1.37 -2.46 -1.34
C MET A 332 2.71 -2.71 -0.65
N HIS A 333 2.72 -3.29 0.56
CA HIS A 333 3.97 -3.57 1.26
C HIS A 333 4.83 -4.60 0.50
N MET A 334 4.20 -5.59 -0.13
CA MET A 334 4.90 -6.59 -0.94
C MET A 334 5.46 -6.00 -2.24
N ALA A 335 4.81 -4.98 -2.82
CA ALA A 335 5.37 -4.22 -3.93
C ALA A 335 6.58 -3.37 -3.49
N LEU A 336 6.52 -2.78 -2.30
CA LEU A 336 7.64 -2.05 -1.69
C LEU A 336 8.82 -2.97 -1.36
N LEU A 337 8.56 -4.21 -0.92
CA LEU A 337 9.61 -5.23 -0.75
C LEU A 337 10.32 -5.54 -2.07
N ALA A 338 9.57 -5.72 -3.15
CA ALA A 338 10.14 -5.93 -4.48
C ALA A 338 10.92 -4.69 -4.95
N ALA A 339 10.39 -3.47 -4.70
CA ALA A 339 11.06 -2.22 -5.01
C ALA A 339 12.38 -2.04 -4.27
N ALA A 340 12.49 -2.49 -3.02
CA ALA A 340 13.74 -2.43 -2.25
C ALA A 340 14.89 -3.11 -3.00
N PHE A 341 14.68 -4.33 -3.49
CA PHE A 341 15.71 -5.06 -4.23
C PHE A 341 15.97 -4.43 -5.60
N ALA A 342 14.92 -3.97 -6.28
CA ALA A 342 15.03 -3.29 -7.57
C ALA A 342 15.74 -1.93 -7.48
N ASN A 343 15.74 -1.26 -6.33
CA ASN A 343 16.30 0.09 -6.13
C ASN A 343 17.50 0.08 -5.15
N GLY A 344 18.38 -0.90 -5.27
CA GLY A 344 19.63 -0.96 -4.51
C GLY A 344 19.46 -0.92 -2.99
N GLY A 345 18.40 -1.53 -2.46
CA GLY A 345 18.08 -1.61 -1.04
C GLY A 345 17.31 -0.43 -0.49
N THR A 346 16.99 0.55 -1.31
CA THR A 346 16.24 1.77 -0.92
C THR A 346 14.76 1.63 -1.26
N ILE A 347 13.90 1.89 -0.28
CA ILE A 347 12.44 1.94 -0.45
C ILE A 347 12.04 3.41 -0.50
N MET A 348 11.45 3.83 -1.61
CA MET A 348 10.87 5.16 -1.75
C MET A 348 9.49 5.21 -1.09
N LYS A 349 9.12 6.38 -0.54
CA LYS A 349 7.78 6.58 0.01
C LYS A 349 6.76 6.55 -1.14
N PRO A 350 5.73 5.65 -1.08
CA PRO A 350 4.74 5.58 -2.14
C PRO A 350 3.84 6.82 -2.13
N TYR A 351 3.46 7.28 -3.34
CA TYR A 351 2.55 8.41 -3.51
C TYR A 351 1.73 8.26 -4.80
N LEU A 352 0.56 8.88 -4.81
CA LEU A 352 -0.38 8.93 -5.94
C LEU A 352 -0.47 10.34 -6.54
N ILE A 353 -0.45 11.40 -5.70
CA ILE A 353 -0.56 12.78 -6.16
C ILE A 353 0.81 13.27 -6.65
N ASP A 354 0.92 13.51 -7.95
CA ASP A 354 2.10 14.12 -8.57
C ASP A 354 2.13 15.63 -8.34
N LYS A 355 1.04 16.32 -8.71
CA LYS A 355 0.93 17.77 -8.57
C LYS A 355 -0.52 18.23 -8.49
N VAL A 356 -0.67 19.47 -8.00
CA VAL A 356 -1.95 20.20 -7.97
C VAL A 356 -1.83 21.44 -8.84
N VAL A 357 -2.79 21.63 -9.75
CA VAL A 357 -2.80 22.69 -10.75
C VAL A 357 -4.07 23.51 -10.62
N THR A 358 -3.95 24.83 -10.62
CA THR A 358 -5.10 25.72 -10.60
C THR A 358 -5.87 25.67 -11.93
N PRO A 359 -7.15 26.13 -11.98
CA PRO A 359 -7.89 26.25 -13.24
C PRO A 359 -7.19 27.13 -14.29
N GLY A 360 -6.31 28.03 -13.85
CA GLY A 360 -5.48 28.87 -14.73
C GLY A 360 -4.17 28.20 -15.21
N GLY A 361 -3.96 26.91 -14.91
CA GLY A 361 -2.79 26.16 -15.37
C GLY A 361 -1.51 26.36 -14.52
N VAL A 362 -1.61 26.99 -13.36
CA VAL A 362 -0.46 27.19 -12.45
C VAL A 362 -0.33 26.03 -11.48
N THR A 363 0.84 25.41 -11.45
CA THR A 363 1.16 24.37 -10.45
C THR A 363 1.39 25.02 -9.09
N ILE A 364 0.60 24.67 -8.09
CA ILE A 364 0.66 25.21 -6.72
C ILE A 364 1.28 24.24 -5.70
N ALA A 365 1.29 22.96 -6.01
CA ALA A 365 1.96 21.93 -5.24
C ALA A 365 2.48 20.82 -6.16
N SER A 366 3.60 20.20 -5.78
CA SER A 366 4.15 19.02 -6.45
C SER A 366 4.81 18.11 -5.44
N THR A 367 4.68 16.80 -5.64
CA THR A 367 5.33 15.79 -4.80
C THR A 367 6.77 15.58 -5.28
N SER A 368 7.72 15.71 -4.37
CA SER A 368 9.09 15.29 -4.61
C SER A 368 9.31 13.89 -4.05
N PRO A 369 9.86 12.94 -4.85
CA PRO A 369 10.19 11.62 -4.36
C PRO A 369 11.07 11.67 -3.11
N THR A 370 10.70 10.93 -2.08
CA THR A 370 11.44 10.86 -0.82
C THR A 370 11.75 9.42 -0.44
N VAL A 371 12.91 9.20 0.15
CA VAL A 371 13.28 7.91 0.71
C VAL A 371 12.44 7.65 1.96
N TRP A 372 11.78 6.50 2.01
CA TRP A 372 11.10 6.03 3.21
C TRP A 372 12.05 5.26 4.12
N LEU A 373 12.78 4.27 3.55
CA LEU A 373 13.72 3.41 4.28
C LEU A 373 14.90 3.02 3.40
N THR A 374 16.03 2.73 4.05
CA THR A 374 17.12 1.95 3.47
C THR A 374 17.12 0.58 4.16
N ALA A 375 16.61 -0.42 3.45
CA ALA A 375 16.34 -1.75 3.99
C ALA A 375 17.58 -2.67 3.96
N THR A 376 18.41 -2.55 2.92
CA THR A 376 19.62 -3.35 2.76
C THR A 376 20.68 -2.61 1.97
N THR A 377 21.86 -3.20 1.80
CA THR A 377 22.94 -2.58 1.00
C THR A 377 22.73 -2.80 -0.49
N PRO A 378 23.27 -1.92 -1.37
CA PRO A 378 23.17 -2.12 -2.82
C PRO A 378 23.71 -3.47 -3.31
N ASP A 379 24.82 -3.92 -2.76
CA ASP A 379 25.42 -5.23 -3.12
C ASP A 379 24.52 -6.39 -2.73
N MET A 380 23.88 -6.32 -1.56
CA MET A 380 22.96 -7.36 -1.11
C MET A 380 21.67 -7.34 -1.93
N ALA A 381 21.13 -6.15 -2.21
CA ALA A 381 19.96 -5.99 -3.07
C ALA A 381 20.19 -6.60 -4.46
N ALA A 382 21.31 -6.28 -5.11
CA ALA A 382 21.68 -6.84 -6.42
C ALA A 382 21.86 -8.37 -6.36
N ARG A 383 22.41 -8.88 -5.25
CA ARG A 383 22.56 -10.33 -5.02
C ARG A 383 21.20 -11.02 -4.94
N ILE A 384 20.31 -10.52 -4.09
CA ILE A 384 18.95 -11.09 -3.95
C ILE A 384 18.17 -10.97 -5.27
N GLU A 385 18.27 -9.82 -5.96
CA GLU A 385 17.67 -9.64 -7.28
C GLU A 385 18.18 -10.70 -8.28
N SER A 386 19.47 -11.00 -8.27
CA SER A 386 20.04 -12.07 -9.12
C SER A 386 19.49 -13.47 -8.80
N TYR A 387 19.12 -13.73 -7.54
CA TYR A 387 18.48 -14.99 -7.14
C TYR A 387 17.02 -15.03 -7.58
N MET A 388 16.33 -13.89 -7.48
CA MET A 388 14.96 -13.75 -7.96
C MET A 388 14.86 -13.89 -9.49
N ALA A 389 15.91 -13.55 -10.25
CA ALA A 389 15.99 -13.82 -11.69
C ALA A 389 15.91 -15.32 -11.97
N GLY A 390 16.56 -16.16 -11.18
CA GLY A 390 16.47 -17.63 -11.31
C GLY A 390 15.04 -18.17 -11.22
N VAL A 391 14.18 -17.53 -10.41
CA VAL A 391 12.74 -17.90 -10.30
C VAL A 391 12.02 -17.77 -11.64
N THR A 392 12.30 -16.70 -12.38
CA THR A 392 11.66 -16.43 -13.68
C THR A 392 12.39 -17.11 -14.84
N ASP A 393 13.69 -17.34 -14.74
CA ASP A 393 14.47 -17.97 -15.81
C ASP A 393 14.22 -19.47 -15.91
N HIS A 394 14.19 -20.18 -14.81
CA HIS A 394 14.08 -21.66 -14.79
C HIS A 394 13.28 -22.21 -13.61
N GLY A 395 12.91 -21.38 -12.63
CA GLY A 395 12.19 -21.77 -11.42
C GLY A 395 10.67 -21.67 -11.54
N THR A 396 10.03 -21.43 -10.41
CA THR A 396 8.57 -21.46 -10.25
C THR A 396 7.83 -20.35 -10.96
N GLY A 397 8.51 -19.28 -11.43
CA GLY A 397 7.93 -18.05 -11.99
C GLY A 397 8.06 -17.88 -13.51
N THR A 398 8.44 -18.91 -14.26
CA THR A 398 8.71 -18.85 -15.70
C THR A 398 7.55 -18.26 -16.54
N ALA A 399 6.32 -18.37 -16.07
CA ALA A 399 5.14 -17.82 -16.74
C ALA A 399 5.06 -16.28 -16.72
N ALA A 400 5.91 -15.60 -15.92
CA ALA A 400 6.02 -14.15 -15.91
C ALA A 400 6.96 -13.60 -16.98
N ARG A 401 7.70 -14.43 -17.71
CA ARG A 401 8.67 -14.00 -18.72
C ARG A 401 8.02 -13.22 -19.85
N VAL A 402 8.71 -12.14 -20.25
CA VAL A 402 8.39 -11.34 -21.44
C VAL A 402 9.63 -11.30 -22.32
N SER A 403 9.45 -11.54 -23.62
CA SER A 403 10.57 -11.54 -24.55
C SER A 403 11.27 -10.18 -24.61
N GLY A 404 12.59 -10.17 -24.46
CA GLY A 404 13.42 -8.95 -24.52
C GLY A 404 13.37 -8.09 -23.24
N ILE A 405 12.70 -8.54 -22.18
CA ILE A 405 12.63 -7.82 -20.89
C ILE A 405 13.14 -8.75 -19.79
N THR A 406 14.08 -8.24 -18.98
CA THR A 406 14.51 -8.93 -17.77
C THR A 406 13.42 -8.77 -16.71
N VAL A 407 12.84 -9.89 -16.31
CA VAL A 407 11.84 -9.95 -15.24
C VAL A 407 12.46 -10.70 -14.07
N VAL A 408 12.42 -10.10 -12.90
CA VAL A 408 12.83 -10.75 -11.65
C VAL A 408 11.64 -10.88 -10.73
N GLY A 409 11.53 -11.97 -9.98
CA GLY A 409 10.37 -12.11 -9.12
C GLY A 409 10.42 -13.31 -8.18
N LYS A 410 9.35 -13.43 -7.41
CA LYS A 410 9.12 -14.55 -6.50
C LYS A 410 7.63 -14.93 -6.50
N THR A 411 7.36 -16.18 -6.76
CA THR A 411 6.02 -16.76 -6.60
C THR A 411 5.73 -17.04 -5.13
N GLY A 412 4.46 -16.97 -4.78
CA GLY A 412 3.95 -17.41 -3.48
C GLY A 412 2.68 -18.22 -3.63
N THR A 413 2.55 -19.21 -2.79
CA THR A 413 1.34 -19.98 -2.55
C THR A 413 1.14 -19.94 -1.05
N ALA A 414 0.09 -19.25 -0.60
CA ALA A 414 -0.12 -18.97 0.82
C ALA A 414 -1.39 -19.67 1.31
N GLU A 415 -1.26 -20.53 2.30
CA GLU A 415 -2.39 -21.18 2.95
C GLU A 415 -3.26 -20.17 3.69
N ASN A 416 -4.55 -20.43 3.76
CA ASN A 416 -5.52 -19.64 4.50
C ASN A 416 -6.63 -20.50 5.10
N SER A 417 -7.50 -19.89 5.89
CA SER A 417 -8.60 -20.59 6.58
C SER A 417 -9.67 -21.16 5.67
N SER A 418 -9.72 -20.77 4.38
CA SER A 418 -10.71 -21.29 3.42
C SER A 418 -10.35 -22.66 2.84
N GLY A 419 -9.12 -23.14 3.08
CA GLY A 419 -8.59 -24.38 2.51
C GLY A 419 -8.16 -24.28 1.05
N LYS A 420 -8.20 -23.08 0.45
CA LYS A 420 -7.69 -22.79 -0.90
C LYS A 420 -6.60 -21.73 -0.79
N GLU A 421 -5.42 -21.99 -1.32
CA GLU A 421 -4.29 -21.06 -1.19
C GLU A 421 -4.50 -19.77 -1.98
N HIS A 422 -3.95 -18.68 -1.47
CA HIS A 422 -3.77 -17.44 -2.22
C HIS A 422 -2.59 -17.55 -3.18
N ALA A 423 -2.80 -17.14 -4.42
CA ALA A 423 -1.73 -17.08 -5.41
C ALA A 423 -1.07 -15.71 -5.39
N TRP A 424 0.25 -15.69 -5.18
CA TRP A 424 1.05 -14.47 -5.16
C TRP A 424 2.14 -14.46 -6.22
N PHE A 425 2.46 -13.25 -6.72
CA PHE A 425 3.71 -12.96 -7.42
C PHE A 425 4.16 -11.55 -7.06
N ILE A 426 5.42 -11.41 -6.66
CA ILE A 426 6.07 -10.10 -6.49
C ILE A 426 7.29 -10.05 -7.38
N GLY A 427 7.67 -8.85 -7.82
CA GLY A 427 8.86 -8.72 -8.64
C GLY A 427 9.06 -7.35 -9.21
N SER A 428 10.01 -7.25 -10.12
CA SER A 428 10.31 -6.04 -10.88
C SER A 428 10.69 -6.34 -12.31
N ALA A 429 10.56 -5.31 -13.16
CA ALA A 429 11.03 -5.34 -14.53
C ALA A 429 11.49 -3.93 -14.95
N GLU A 430 12.52 -3.86 -15.79
CA GLU A 430 12.92 -2.61 -16.40
C GLU A 430 12.24 -2.45 -17.76
N VAL A 431 11.34 -1.47 -17.85
CA VAL A 431 10.51 -1.25 -19.04
C VAL A 431 10.43 0.22 -19.37
N GLY A 432 10.79 0.58 -20.61
CA GLY A 432 10.68 1.95 -21.08
C GLY A 432 11.53 2.97 -20.29
N GLY A 433 12.64 2.54 -19.70
CA GLY A 433 13.51 3.36 -18.85
C GLY A 433 12.98 3.57 -17.43
N ARG A 434 11.89 2.87 -17.05
CA ARG A 434 11.35 2.82 -15.70
C ARG A 434 11.64 1.47 -15.05
N ARG A 435 11.96 1.46 -13.79
CA ARG A 435 12.10 0.25 -12.99
C ARG A 435 10.81 0.01 -12.23
N ALA A 436 9.89 -0.72 -12.86
CA ALA A 436 8.59 -1.02 -12.27
C ALA A 436 8.70 -2.19 -11.28
N ALA A 437 8.26 -1.98 -10.05
CA ALA A 437 8.08 -3.03 -9.06
C ALA A 437 6.59 -3.33 -8.87
N PHE A 438 6.24 -4.59 -8.61
CA PHE A 438 4.84 -4.98 -8.53
C PHE A 438 4.58 -6.12 -7.53
N ALA A 439 3.36 -6.13 -7.04
CA ALA A 439 2.80 -7.25 -6.28
C ALA A 439 1.40 -7.59 -6.79
N ILE A 440 1.16 -8.86 -6.97
CA ILE A 440 -0.09 -9.44 -7.43
C ILE A 440 -0.55 -10.48 -6.43
N ILE A 441 -1.81 -10.38 -5.99
CA ILE A 441 -2.49 -11.42 -5.24
C ILE A 441 -3.79 -11.80 -5.94
N VAL A 442 -4.06 -13.09 -6.03
CA VAL A 442 -5.37 -13.64 -6.39
C VAL A 442 -5.86 -14.48 -5.22
N GLU A 443 -6.94 -14.02 -4.57
CA GLU A 443 -7.54 -14.72 -3.44
C GLU A 443 -8.02 -16.10 -3.87
N ASN A 444 -7.64 -17.14 -3.11
CA ASN A 444 -8.01 -18.54 -3.39
C ASN A 444 -7.63 -19.00 -4.83
N GLY A 445 -6.57 -18.40 -5.38
CA GLY A 445 -6.12 -18.64 -6.74
C GLY A 445 -5.21 -19.86 -6.91
N GLY A 446 -4.85 -20.55 -5.82
CA GLY A 446 -3.95 -21.69 -5.83
C GLY A 446 -2.50 -21.31 -6.06
N SER A 447 -1.83 -21.94 -7.01
CA SER A 447 -0.41 -21.74 -7.29
C SER A 447 -0.08 -20.35 -7.85
N GLY A 448 0.86 -19.64 -7.21
CA GLY A 448 1.36 -18.35 -7.69
C GLY A 448 1.97 -18.42 -9.09
N GLY A 449 2.73 -19.47 -9.39
CA GLY A 449 3.34 -19.67 -10.70
C GLY A 449 2.34 -19.87 -11.84
N ARG A 450 1.21 -20.52 -11.55
CA ARG A 450 0.15 -20.79 -12.55
C ARG A 450 -0.87 -19.65 -12.67
N THR A 451 -1.09 -18.89 -11.61
CA THR A 451 -2.18 -17.90 -11.55
C THR A 451 -1.68 -16.47 -11.52
N ALA A 452 -0.74 -16.12 -10.67
CA ALA A 452 -0.25 -14.75 -10.48
C ALA A 452 0.89 -14.37 -11.44
N ALA A 453 1.80 -15.30 -11.75
CA ALA A 453 2.89 -15.04 -12.70
C ALA A 453 2.42 -14.68 -14.12
N PRO A 454 1.39 -15.35 -14.72
CA PRO A 454 0.83 -14.88 -15.99
C PRO A 454 0.23 -13.47 -15.93
N VAL A 455 -0.34 -13.06 -14.80
CA VAL A 455 -0.85 -11.71 -14.60
C VAL A 455 0.29 -10.69 -14.62
N ALA A 456 1.43 -11.00 -13.97
CA ALA A 456 2.63 -10.16 -14.03
C ALA A 456 3.11 -9.95 -15.47
N ARG A 457 3.13 -10.99 -16.28
CA ARG A 457 3.49 -10.89 -17.71
C ARG A 457 2.59 -9.88 -18.45
N LEU A 458 1.26 -9.96 -18.27
CA LEU A 458 0.32 -9.04 -18.93
C LEU A 458 0.54 -7.58 -18.50
N ILE A 459 0.89 -7.34 -17.23
CA ILE A 459 1.21 -6.01 -16.70
C ILE A 459 2.49 -5.48 -17.34
N ILE A 460 3.55 -6.30 -17.41
CA ILE A 460 4.84 -5.92 -18.00
C ILE A 460 4.67 -5.63 -19.50
N GLU A 461 3.87 -6.44 -20.22
CA GLU A 461 3.51 -6.20 -21.62
C GLU A 461 2.75 -4.87 -21.78
N ALA A 462 1.86 -4.50 -20.84
CA ALA A 462 1.15 -3.23 -20.87
C ALA A 462 2.08 -2.04 -20.62
N LEU A 463 3.00 -2.15 -19.66
CA LEU A 463 4.04 -1.15 -19.39
C LEU A 463 4.97 -0.92 -20.59
N ASN A 464 5.17 -1.93 -21.43
CA ASN A 464 6.02 -1.87 -22.62
C ASN A 464 5.32 -1.31 -23.88
N LYS A 465 4.01 -1.16 -23.86
CA LYS A 465 3.26 -0.53 -24.94
C LYS A 465 3.43 0.99 -24.81
N LYS A 466 4.29 1.55 -25.65
CA LYS A 466 4.44 3.01 -25.83
C LYS A 466 3.58 3.49 -26.99
#